data_55ea3c3a7332ab2717bf450170e25459
#
_entry.id   55ea3c3a7332ab2717bf450170e25459
#
_cell.length_a   1.000
_cell.length_b   1.000
_cell.length_c   1.000
_cell.angle_alpha   90.00
_cell.angle_beta   90.00
_cell.angle_gamma   90.00
#
_symmetry.space_group_name_H-M   'P 1'
#
loop_
_entity.id
_entity.type
_entity.pdbx_description
1 polymer ?
#
loop_
_entity_poly.entity_id
_entity_poly.type
_entity_poly.pdbx_seq_one_letter_code
_entity_poly.pdbx_strand_id
1 'polypeptide(L)'
;KDLANQPPNVCFPAYLAEQAQSLANQYPELLTVKVLGEKDMQQLGMNCFLAVARGSAHEAKLVLLEYNGKAAKKDKNSKTKGKKSSLEEPIVLVGKGITFDSGGISLKPGLGMGEMKYDMGGAAAVMGMIKALCEARLPLQVVGALACAENMPSGTATRPGDIVTAM
;
A
#
# COMPACT_ATOMS: atom_id res chain seq x y z
N LYS A 1 -0.71 -5.84 -13.17
CA LYS A 1 -0.36 -7.19 -13.63
C LYS A 1 1.13 -7.47 -13.49
N ASP A 2 2.00 -6.58 -13.98
CA ASP A 2 3.45 -6.78 -13.96
C ASP A 2 4.00 -6.90 -12.52
N LEU A 3 3.51 -6.09 -11.58
CA LEU A 3 3.88 -6.19 -10.16
C LEU A 3 3.57 -7.56 -9.57
N ALA A 4 2.33 -8.07 -9.81
CA ALA A 4 1.92 -9.35 -9.26
C ALA A 4 2.66 -10.55 -9.87
N ASN A 5 3.24 -10.38 -11.05
CA ASN A 5 4.02 -11.44 -11.71
C ASN A 5 5.48 -11.49 -11.24
N GLN A 6 5.96 -10.47 -10.52
CA GLN A 6 7.33 -10.47 -10.00
C GLN A 6 7.53 -11.58 -8.95
N PRO A 7 8.70 -12.21 -8.92
CA PRO A 7 9.01 -13.18 -7.87
C PRO A 7 9.22 -12.46 -6.52
N PRO A 8 8.95 -13.13 -5.38
CA PRO A 8 8.96 -12.48 -4.06
C PRO A 8 10.34 -11.98 -3.62
N ASN A 9 11.43 -12.54 -4.15
CA ASN A 9 12.78 -12.03 -3.93
C ASN A 9 13.08 -10.71 -4.68
N VAL A 10 12.18 -10.25 -5.54
CA VAL A 10 12.21 -8.94 -6.20
C VAL A 10 11.11 -8.06 -5.62
N CYS A 11 9.87 -8.56 -5.59
CA CYS A 11 8.71 -7.81 -5.12
C CYS A 11 8.51 -8.01 -3.61
N PHE A 12 9.37 -7.41 -2.79
CA PHE A 12 9.23 -7.32 -1.34
C PHE A 12 8.67 -5.94 -0.93
N PRO A 13 8.32 -5.67 0.35
CA PRO A 13 7.62 -4.45 0.75
C PRO A 13 8.27 -3.14 0.32
N ALA A 14 9.62 -3.04 0.40
CA ALA A 14 10.32 -1.83 -0.03
C ALA A 14 10.22 -1.62 -1.55
N TYR A 15 10.25 -2.71 -2.35
CA TYR A 15 10.08 -2.62 -3.80
C TYR A 15 8.71 -2.02 -4.17
N LEU A 16 7.62 -2.44 -3.50
CA LEU A 16 6.30 -1.85 -3.71
C LEU A 16 6.28 -0.35 -3.38
N ALA A 17 6.97 0.06 -2.31
CA ALA A 17 7.10 1.48 -1.95
C ALA A 17 7.89 2.26 -3.03
N GLU A 18 8.97 1.70 -3.56
CA GLU A 18 9.76 2.29 -4.64
C GLU A 18 8.94 2.45 -5.93
N GLN A 19 8.12 1.43 -6.28
CA GLN A 19 7.24 1.51 -7.43
C GLN A 19 6.15 2.59 -7.26
N ALA A 20 5.62 2.75 -6.05
CA ALA A 20 4.68 3.83 -5.75
C ALA A 20 5.35 5.21 -5.89
N GLN A 21 6.58 5.37 -5.38
CA GLN A 21 7.34 6.60 -5.51
C GLN A 21 7.69 6.92 -6.98
N SER A 22 8.07 5.89 -7.74
CA SER A 22 8.31 6.03 -9.18
C SER A 22 7.06 6.51 -9.93
N LEU A 23 5.89 5.99 -9.55
CA LEU A 23 4.62 6.45 -10.11
C LEU A 23 4.34 7.92 -9.76
N ALA A 24 4.58 8.35 -8.52
CA ALA A 24 4.41 9.75 -8.13
C ALA A 24 5.35 10.68 -8.88
N ASN A 25 6.58 10.26 -9.13
CA ASN A 25 7.55 11.04 -9.92
C ASN A 25 7.11 11.22 -11.39
N GLN A 26 6.27 10.31 -11.93
CA GLN A 26 5.70 10.45 -13.27
C GLN A 26 4.52 11.44 -13.31
N TYR A 27 3.83 11.64 -12.19
CA TYR A 27 2.63 12.50 -12.09
C TYR A 27 2.70 13.45 -10.88
N PRO A 28 3.77 14.28 -10.77
CA PRO A 28 4.04 15.07 -9.55
C PRO A 28 2.96 16.10 -9.24
N GLU A 29 2.18 16.52 -10.24
CA GLU A 29 1.07 17.46 -10.06
C GLU A 29 -0.23 16.80 -9.56
N LEU A 30 -0.34 15.47 -9.62
CA LEU A 30 -1.56 14.72 -9.31
C LEU A 30 -1.41 13.75 -8.15
N LEU A 31 -0.20 13.26 -7.91
CA LEU A 31 0.04 12.14 -6.99
C LEU A 31 1.18 12.47 -6.02
N THR A 32 0.89 12.30 -4.73
CA THR A 32 1.91 12.29 -3.68
C THR A 32 1.94 10.93 -3.00
N VAL A 33 3.14 10.53 -2.54
CA VAL A 33 3.33 9.26 -1.84
C VAL A 33 3.96 9.51 -0.49
N LYS A 34 3.39 8.90 0.55
CA LYS A 34 3.95 8.82 1.88
C LYS A 34 4.20 7.36 2.22
N VAL A 35 5.40 7.05 2.68
CA VAL A 35 5.78 5.71 3.13
C VAL A 35 6.03 5.74 4.62
N LEU A 36 5.34 4.90 5.37
CA LEU A 36 5.57 4.68 6.79
C LEU A 36 6.35 3.37 6.96
N GLY A 37 7.48 3.45 7.67
CA GLY A 37 8.26 2.30 8.11
C GLY A 37 7.75 1.71 9.42
N GLU A 38 8.37 0.63 9.88
CA GLU A 38 7.95 -0.04 11.12
C GLU A 38 8.01 0.88 12.35
N LYS A 39 9.03 1.76 12.42
CA LYS A 39 9.14 2.73 13.52
C LYS A 39 7.97 3.71 13.56
N ASP A 40 7.55 4.21 12.40
CA ASP A 40 6.41 5.12 12.29
C ASP A 40 5.12 4.40 12.68
N MET A 41 4.94 3.18 12.19
CA MET A 41 3.78 2.34 12.51
C MET A 41 3.73 1.97 13.99
N GLN A 42 4.88 1.72 14.63
CA GLN A 42 5.00 1.48 16.06
C GLN A 42 4.51 2.69 16.89
N GLN A 43 4.96 3.90 16.51
CA GLN A 43 4.53 5.14 17.18
C GLN A 43 3.03 5.39 17.03
N LEU A 44 2.42 4.92 15.94
CA LEU A 44 0.99 4.99 15.70
C LEU A 44 0.19 3.86 16.36
N GLY A 45 0.86 2.90 17.04
CA GLY A 45 0.20 1.77 17.68
C GLY A 45 -0.32 0.70 16.71
N MET A 46 0.18 0.64 15.47
CA MET A 46 -0.27 -0.31 14.44
C MET A 46 0.28 -1.73 14.66
N ASN A 47 0.14 -2.24 15.88
CA ASN A 47 0.79 -3.49 16.29
C ASN A 47 0.22 -4.72 15.56
N CYS A 48 -1.08 -4.71 15.21
CA CYS A 48 -1.67 -5.81 14.44
C CYS A 48 -1.04 -5.95 13.05
N PHE A 49 -0.73 -4.81 12.40
CA PHE A 49 -0.01 -4.82 11.14
C PHE A 49 1.42 -5.38 11.32
N LEU A 50 2.13 -4.85 12.31
CA LEU A 50 3.51 -5.24 12.60
C LEU A 50 3.64 -6.71 13.01
N ALA A 51 2.61 -7.27 13.67
CA ALA A 51 2.59 -8.67 14.07
C ALA A 51 2.72 -9.63 12.88
N VAL A 52 2.21 -9.26 11.71
CA VAL A 52 2.32 -10.08 10.49
C VAL A 52 3.76 -10.12 9.98
N ALA A 53 4.46 -8.99 10.04
CA ALA A 53 5.81 -8.84 9.48
C ALA A 53 6.93 -9.33 10.42
N ARG A 54 6.66 -9.57 11.70
CA ARG A 54 7.68 -9.84 12.75
C ARG A 54 8.63 -10.99 12.42
N GLY A 55 8.19 -11.94 11.60
CA GLY A 55 9.00 -13.10 11.20
C GLY A 55 9.88 -12.84 9.98
N SER A 56 9.67 -11.78 9.24
CA SER A 56 10.42 -11.47 8.02
C SER A 56 11.73 -10.74 8.32
N ALA A 57 12.70 -10.91 7.42
CA ALA A 57 13.90 -10.08 7.35
C ALA A 57 13.65 -8.75 6.60
N HIS A 58 12.53 -8.65 5.87
CA HIS A 58 12.12 -7.44 5.16
C HIS A 58 11.21 -6.57 6.03
N GLU A 59 11.60 -5.30 6.18
CA GLU A 59 10.81 -4.31 6.91
C GLU A 59 9.45 -4.07 6.25
N ALA A 60 8.37 -4.11 7.03
CA ALA A 60 7.04 -3.77 6.55
C ALA A 60 6.92 -2.28 6.16
N LYS A 61 6.07 -1.99 5.20
CA LYS A 61 5.79 -0.63 4.71
C LYS A 61 4.29 -0.39 4.59
N LEU A 62 3.79 0.71 5.15
CA LEU A 62 2.48 1.24 4.79
C LEU A 62 2.69 2.36 3.77
N VAL A 63 2.19 2.16 2.56
CA VAL A 63 2.34 3.11 1.46
C VAL A 63 1.02 3.81 1.22
N LEU A 64 1.00 5.13 1.34
CA LEU A 64 -0.17 5.97 1.08
C LEU A 64 0.07 6.74 -0.23
N LEU A 65 -0.84 6.55 -1.19
CA LEU A 65 -0.86 7.24 -2.48
C LEU A 65 -2.03 8.22 -2.49
N GLU A 66 -1.76 9.51 -2.42
CA GLU A 66 -2.77 10.56 -2.40
C GLU A 66 -2.91 11.17 -3.80
N TYR A 67 -3.97 10.79 -4.50
CA TYR A 67 -4.33 11.31 -5.81
C TYR A 67 -5.27 12.50 -5.67
N ASN A 68 -4.94 13.62 -6.31
CA ASN A 68 -5.76 14.83 -6.36
C ASN A 68 -5.96 15.33 -7.80
N GLY A 69 -6.93 14.76 -8.49
CA GLY A 69 -7.29 15.16 -9.86
C GLY A 69 -8.04 16.50 -9.94
N LYS A 70 -8.56 17.03 -8.81
CA LYS A 70 -9.19 18.35 -8.77
C LYS A 70 -8.19 19.50 -8.86
N ALA A 71 -6.94 19.27 -8.47
CA ALA A 71 -5.86 20.26 -8.56
C ALA A 71 -5.54 20.60 -10.03
N ALA A 72 -5.68 19.66 -10.95
CA ALA A 72 -5.40 19.85 -12.38
C ALA A 72 -6.39 20.78 -13.11
N LYS A 73 -7.56 21.06 -12.53
CA LYS A 73 -8.62 21.91 -13.12
C LYS A 73 -8.59 23.38 -12.66
N LYS A 74 -7.54 23.85 -12.01
CA LYS A 74 -7.41 25.30 -11.75
C LYS A 74 -7.03 26.01 -13.05
N ASP A 75 -7.99 26.13 -13.95
CA ASP A 75 -7.91 27.06 -15.07
C ASP A 75 -7.70 28.48 -14.53
N LYS A 76 -6.66 29.15 -15.04
CA LYS A 76 -6.23 30.49 -14.64
C LYS A 76 -7.26 31.60 -14.89
N ASN A 77 -8.47 31.30 -15.38
CA ASN A 77 -9.47 32.27 -15.81
C ASN A 77 -10.83 32.22 -15.08
N SER A 78 -11.01 31.40 -14.06
CA SER A 78 -12.28 31.40 -13.31
C SER A 78 -12.27 32.43 -12.19
N LYS A 79 -12.73 33.66 -12.50
CA LYS A 79 -13.10 34.71 -11.51
C LYS A 79 -14.40 34.42 -10.77
N THR A 80 -14.91 33.24 -10.79
CA THR A 80 -16.08 32.87 -10.01
C THR A 80 -15.68 32.62 -8.57
N LYS A 81 -15.97 33.56 -7.69
CA LYS A 81 -16.08 33.36 -6.24
C LYS A 81 -17.22 32.34 -6.01
N GLY A 82 -16.91 31.08 -6.25
CA GLY A 82 -17.83 29.98 -6.05
C GLY A 82 -17.66 29.40 -4.65
N LYS A 83 -18.79 29.21 -3.96
CA LYS A 83 -19.04 28.45 -2.74
C LYS A 83 -17.86 27.55 -2.34
N LYS A 84 -17.43 27.64 -1.05
CA LYS A 84 -16.66 26.57 -0.41
C LYS A 84 -17.34 25.25 -0.78
N SER A 85 -16.73 24.47 -1.69
CA SER A 85 -17.17 23.12 -1.96
C SER A 85 -17.10 22.40 -0.61
N SER A 86 -18.22 21.80 -0.18
CA SER A 86 -18.20 20.80 0.87
C SER A 86 -16.98 19.93 0.60
N LEU A 87 -16.15 19.74 1.62
CA LEU A 87 -15.02 18.79 1.52
C LEU A 87 -15.66 17.43 1.20
N GLU A 88 -15.70 17.09 -0.08
CA GLU A 88 -16.08 15.73 -0.47
C GLU A 88 -14.99 14.82 0.10
N GLU A 89 -15.41 13.90 0.93
CA GLU A 89 -14.51 12.92 1.54
C GLU A 89 -13.80 12.15 0.43
N PRO A 90 -12.47 11.90 0.57
CA PRO A 90 -11.73 11.14 -0.43
C PRO A 90 -12.21 9.68 -0.45
N ILE A 91 -12.23 9.09 -1.64
CA ILE A 91 -12.42 7.65 -1.78
C ILE A 91 -11.14 6.96 -1.28
N VAL A 92 -11.27 6.03 -0.36
CA VAL A 92 -10.12 5.26 0.16
C VAL A 92 -10.13 3.85 -0.43
N LEU A 93 -9.02 3.46 -1.02
CA LEU A 93 -8.78 2.13 -1.58
C LEU A 93 -7.69 1.44 -0.76
N VAL A 94 -8.02 0.33 -0.13
CA VAL A 94 -7.07 -0.44 0.68
C VAL A 94 -6.67 -1.71 -0.07
N GLY A 95 -5.36 -1.89 -0.26
CA GLY A 95 -4.80 -3.05 -0.96
C GLY A 95 -3.97 -3.93 -0.02
N LYS A 96 -4.34 -5.21 0.11
CA LYS A 96 -3.50 -6.22 0.75
C LYS A 96 -2.21 -6.38 -0.05
N GLY A 97 -1.06 -6.23 0.62
CA GLY A 97 0.27 -6.23 0.03
C GLY A 97 1.21 -7.24 0.68
N ILE A 98 0.72 -8.45 0.99
CA ILE A 98 1.59 -9.52 1.51
C ILE A 98 2.42 -10.08 0.36
N THR A 99 3.69 -9.70 0.31
CA THR A 99 4.57 -10.00 -0.82
C THR A 99 4.93 -11.48 -0.94
N PHE A 100 4.93 -12.18 0.19
CA PHE A 100 4.90 -13.63 0.26
C PHE A 100 4.26 -14.06 1.58
N ASP A 101 3.32 -15.00 1.53
CA ASP A 101 2.63 -15.50 2.71
C ASP A 101 2.92 -17.00 2.93
N SER A 102 3.94 -17.31 3.71
CA SER A 102 4.23 -18.69 4.13
C SER A 102 3.26 -19.24 5.17
N GLY A 103 2.42 -18.38 5.77
CA GLY A 103 1.61 -18.68 6.95
C GLY A 103 2.30 -18.35 8.28
N GLY A 104 3.58 -18.05 8.26
CA GLY A 104 4.38 -17.80 9.48
C GLY A 104 4.59 -19.06 10.30
N ILE A 105 4.41 -18.98 11.64
CA ILE A 105 4.53 -20.15 12.53
C ILE A 105 3.49 -21.23 12.16
N SER A 106 2.29 -20.83 11.75
CA SER A 106 1.27 -21.73 11.20
C SER A 106 1.52 -22.00 9.72
N LEU A 107 2.64 -22.63 9.42
CA LEU A 107 3.18 -22.83 8.07
C LEU A 107 2.16 -23.52 7.16
N LYS A 108 1.95 -22.95 5.98
CA LYS A 108 1.11 -23.53 4.93
C LYS A 108 1.74 -24.81 4.36
N PRO A 109 0.94 -25.75 3.84
CA PRO A 109 1.47 -26.89 3.07
C PRO A 109 2.32 -26.41 1.89
N GLY A 110 3.41 -27.13 1.58
CA GLY A 110 4.29 -26.75 0.46
C GLY A 110 3.59 -26.80 -0.91
N LEU A 111 2.60 -27.69 -1.06
CA LEU A 111 1.77 -27.76 -2.27
C LEU A 111 0.94 -26.45 -2.41
N GLY A 112 1.18 -25.72 -3.49
CA GLY A 112 0.51 -24.44 -3.76
C GLY A 112 1.10 -23.23 -3.02
N MET A 113 2.08 -23.39 -2.12
CA MET A 113 2.69 -22.26 -1.42
C MET A 113 3.34 -21.24 -2.40
N GLY A 114 3.85 -21.69 -3.53
CA GLY A 114 4.39 -20.81 -4.57
C GLY A 114 3.39 -19.78 -5.13
N GLU A 115 2.09 -20.08 -5.05
CA GLU A 115 1.01 -19.15 -5.42
C GLU A 115 0.92 -17.94 -4.46
N MET A 116 1.51 -18.04 -3.27
CA MET A 116 1.50 -16.98 -2.26
C MET A 116 2.35 -15.75 -2.64
N LYS A 117 3.07 -15.80 -3.73
CA LYS A 117 3.65 -14.61 -4.38
C LYS A 117 2.59 -13.63 -4.87
N TYR A 118 1.36 -14.10 -5.13
CA TYR A 118 0.23 -13.27 -5.57
C TYR A 118 -0.56 -12.63 -4.42
N ASP A 119 -0.19 -12.88 -3.18
CA ASP A 119 -0.92 -12.38 -2.01
C ASP A 119 -0.79 -10.86 -1.80
N MET A 120 -0.03 -10.21 -2.66
CA MET A 120 0.05 -8.76 -2.82
C MET A 120 -0.82 -8.22 -3.98
N GLY A 121 -1.66 -9.05 -4.57
CA GLY A 121 -2.52 -8.69 -5.72
C GLY A 121 -3.46 -7.52 -5.43
N GLY A 122 -3.93 -7.37 -4.19
CA GLY A 122 -4.72 -6.21 -3.74
C GLY A 122 -3.94 -4.90 -3.85
N ALA A 123 -2.70 -4.87 -3.38
CA ALA A 123 -1.83 -3.69 -3.51
C ALA A 123 -1.53 -3.38 -4.99
N ALA A 124 -1.25 -4.40 -5.81
CA ALA A 124 -1.04 -4.24 -7.24
C ALA A 124 -2.28 -3.68 -7.96
N ALA A 125 -3.48 -4.10 -7.57
CA ALA A 125 -4.74 -3.58 -8.11
C ALA A 125 -4.94 -2.11 -7.76
N VAL A 126 -4.71 -1.71 -6.49
CA VAL A 126 -4.81 -0.31 -6.05
C VAL A 126 -3.80 0.55 -6.81
N MET A 127 -2.54 0.13 -6.94
CA MET A 127 -1.55 0.87 -7.74
C MET A 127 -1.96 1.02 -9.21
N GLY A 128 -2.49 -0.03 -9.81
CA GLY A 128 -3.01 0.01 -11.18
C GLY A 128 -4.16 1.00 -11.33
N MET A 129 -5.05 1.06 -10.35
CA MET A 129 -6.17 2.00 -10.33
C MET A 129 -5.69 3.45 -10.17
N ILE A 130 -4.77 3.72 -9.24
CA ILE A 130 -4.18 5.06 -9.07
C ILE A 130 -3.47 5.51 -10.35
N LYS A 131 -2.71 4.62 -11.01
CA LYS A 131 -2.09 4.92 -12.31
C LYS A 131 -3.14 5.29 -13.36
N ALA A 132 -4.21 4.53 -13.48
CA ALA A 132 -5.30 4.82 -14.43
C ALA A 132 -5.98 6.17 -14.13
N LEU A 133 -6.17 6.52 -12.85
CA LEU A 133 -6.68 7.83 -12.45
C LEU A 133 -5.75 8.97 -12.89
N CYS A 134 -4.43 8.79 -12.73
CA CYS A 134 -3.43 9.76 -13.17
C CYS A 134 -3.45 9.95 -14.69
N GLU A 135 -3.49 8.85 -15.45
CA GLU A 135 -3.55 8.87 -16.91
C GLU A 135 -4.83 9.52 -17.42
N ALA A 136 -5.97 9.17 -16.85
CA ALA A 136 -7.28 9.70 -17.21
C ALA A 136 -7.55 11.12 -16.67
N ARG A 137 -6.74 11.62 -15.75
CA ARG A 137 -6.89 12.93 -15.08
C ARG A 137 -8.31 13.17 -14.55
N LEU A 138 -8.90 12.13 -13.93
CA LEU A 138 -10.26 12.24 -13.40
C LEU A 138 -10.31 13.23 -12.23
N PRO A 139 -11.35 14.10 -12.13
CA PRO A 139 -11.45 15.13 -11.11
C PRO A 139 -11.92 14.57 -9.76
N LEU A 140 -11.21 13.57 -9.25
CA LEU A 140 -11.50 12.87 -8.00
C LEU A 140 -10.40 13.13 -6.97
N GLN A 141 -10.71 12.88 -5.71
CA GLN A 141 -9.73 12.72 -4.64
C GLN A 141 -9.77 11.27 -4.17
N VAL A 142 -8.64 10.59 -4.26
CA VAL A 142 -8.52 9.17 -3.94
C VAL A 142 -7.26 8.93 -3.13
N VAL A 143 -7.38 8.15 -2.07
CA VAL A 143 -6.25 7.67 -1.28
C VAL A 143 -6.12 6.18 -1.47
N GLY A 144 -4.99 5.74 -2.03
CA GLY A 144 -4.59 4.34 -2.05
C GLY A 144 -3.75 4.02 -0.81
N ALA A 145 -4.12 3.00 -0.05
CA ALA A 145 -3.34 2.50 1.08
C ALA A 145 -2.88 1.06 0.79
N LEU A 146 -1.56 0.86 0.69
CA LEU A 146 -0.98 -0.46 0.46
C LEU A 146 -0.38 -0.98 1.77
N ALA A 147 -0.94 -2.05 2.31
CA ALA A 147 -0.43 -2.71 3.50
C ALA A 147 0.61 -3.77 3.10
N CYS A 148 1.88 -3.33 2.99
CA CYS A 148 2.96 -4.16 2.47
C CYS A 148 3.74 -4.83 3.60
N ALA A 149 3.70 -6.16 3.64
CA ALA A 149 4.40 -6.99 4.61
C ALA A 149 4.81 -8.32 3.96
N GLU A 150 5.67 -9.06 4.63
CA GLU A 150 5.99 -10.45 4.27
C GLU A 150 5.76 -11.32 5.51
N ASN A 151 5.06 -12.44 5.36
CA ASN A 151 4.75 -13.34 6.47
C ASN A 151 5.63 -14.59 6.42
N MET A 152 6.64 -14.65 7.30
CA MET A 152 7.65 -15.70 7.34
C MET A 152 7.77 -16.33 8.72
N PRO A 153 8.08 -17.63 8.82
CA PRO A 153 8.42 -18.26 10.09
C PRO A 153 9.84 -17.87 10.52
N SER A 154 9.98 -17.51 11.78
CA SER A 154 11.30 -17.26 12.39
C SER A 154 11.20 -17.29 13.92
N GLY A 155 12.32 -17.13 14.61
CA GLY A 155 12.35 -16.99 16.07
C GLY A 155 11.68 -15.75 16.61
N THR A 156 11.40 -14.75 15.76
CA THR A 156 10.73 -13.50 16.13
C THR A 156 9.26 -13.44 15.67
N ALA A 157 8.79 -14.43 14.89
CA ALA A 157 7.43 -14.44 14.36
C ALA A 157 6.37 -14.48 15.46
N THR A 158 5.24 -13.83 15.21
CA THR A 158 4.06 -13.92 16.07
C THR A 158 3.52 -15.35 16.10
N ARG A 159 3.21 -15.85 17.29
CA ARG A 159 2.72 -17.21 17.52
C ARG A 159 1.22 -17.24 17.68
N PRO A 160 0.55 -18.36 17.38
CA PRO A 160 -0.84 -18.54 17.77
C PRO A 160 -1.02 -18.33 19.28
N GLY A 161 -1.99 -17.50 19.66
CA GLY A 161 -2.27 -17.14 21.06
C GLY A 161 -1.51 -15.93 21.58
N ASP A 162 -0.57 -15.36 20.85
CA ASP A 162 0.04 -14.09 21.22
C ASP A 162 -1.01 -12.96 21.23
N ILE A 163 -0.98 -12.15 22.29
CA ILE A 163 -1.87 -10.98 22.42
C ILE A 163 -1.21 -9.77 21.74
N VAL A 164 -1.94 -9.14 20.84
CA VAL A 164 -1.52 -7.94 20.14
C VAL A 164 -2.54 -6.84 20.39
N THR A 165 -2.07 -5.68 20.84
CA THR A 165 -2.94 -4.51 21.04
C THR A 165 -3.15 -3.81 19.69
N ALA A 166 -4.39 -3.68 19.27
CA ALA A 166 -4.76 -2.86 18.12
C ALA A 166 -4.70 -1.36 18.46
N MET A 167 -4.68 -0.54 17.42
CA MET A 167 -4.82 0.92 17.48
C MET A 167 -6.14 1.33 18.11
#